data_1bfca7cb0fbae53dafe23d7c5c9681a6
#
_entry.id   1bfca7cb0fbae53dafe23d7c5c9681a6
#
_cell.length_a   1.000
_cell.length_b   1.000
_cell.length_c   1.000
_cell.angle_alpha   90.00
_cell.angle_beta   90.00
_cell.angle_gamma   90.00
#
_symmetry.space_group_name_H-M   'P 1'
#
loop_
_entity.id
_entity.type
_entity.pdbx_description
1 polymer ?
#
loop_
_entity_poly.entity_id
_entity_poly.type
_entity_poly.pdbx_seq_one_letter_code
_entity_poly.pdbx_strand_id
1 'polypeptide(L)'
;GFYNFFFFGELALDGTIKDTSHIFAIVLSLAKKGELKKVVTSLESAKKLGNIPNIDVYIVNTLNNAIEFIKSKEKDNYLYEKEEIKYEVLNLKDEQYFYNKKYDEDFKDVIGQDMAKYAALICAAGNHNFLMEGSPGCGKSMIAKRLQYILTPMNLGEILEKAKLQALDFKDVDFSPIRAFRNPHHSSTKSSIFGGGSSNAKMGEVALSNNGVLFFDELPHFPSNILEALREPLEDNKILISRVNSKILYETKFIFVSAMNPCPCGNKLSSMKECRCSDFEVQRYKNRLSEPF
;
A
#
# COMPACT_ATOMS: atom_id res chain seq x y z
N GLY A 1 19.74 11.06 -32.68
CA GLY A 1 18.42 11.56 -32.91
C GLY A 1 17.62 11.66 -31.61
N PHE A 2 16.79 12.69 -31.53
CA PHE A 2 15.97 13.00 -30.33
C PHE A 2 14.82 12.02 -30.07
N TYR A 3 14.55 11.09 -30.97
CA TYR A 3 13.40 10.17 -30.94
C TYR A 3 13.37 9.17 -29.79
N ASN A 4 14.41 9.14 -28.92
CA ASN A 4 14.51 8.16 -27.83
C ASN A 4 14.44 8.78 -26.42
N PHE A 5 14.24 10.10 -26.29
CA PHE A 5 14.12 10.78 -25.00
C PHE A 5 12.68 11.20 -24.74
N PHE A 6 12.18 10.87 -23.56
CA PHE A 6 10.86 11.28 -23.09
C PHE A 6 11.03 12.38 -22.04
N PHE A 7 10.34 13.50 -22.22
CA PHE A 7 10.38 14.65 -21.32
C PHE A 7 9.15 14.65 -20.43
N PHE A 8 9.35 14.73 -19.12
CA PHE A 8 8.30 14.81 -18.12
C PHE A 8 8.57 15.95 -17.13
N GLY A 9 7.53 16.70 -16.81
CA GLY A 9 7.56 17.78 -15.82
C GLY A 9 6.46 18.79 -16.06
N GLU A 10 6.10 19.54 -15.04
CA GLU A 10 5.19 20.65 -15.13
C GLU A 10 6.01 21.96 -15.24
N LEU A 11 5.78 22.73 -16.29
CA LEU A 11 6.47 24.00 -16.49
C LEU A 11 5.78 25.11 -15.69
N ALA A 12 6.50 25.68 -14.73
CA ALA A 12 6.04 26.83 -13.98
C ALA A 12 6.27 28.16 -14.76
N LEU A 13 5.58 29.22 -14.35
CA LEU A 13 5.66 30.55 -15.02
C LEU A 13 7.06 31.16 -14.97
N ASP A 14 7.87 30.83 -14.01
CA ASP A 14 9.27 31.24 -13.86
C ASP A 14 10.25 30.42 -14.70
N GLY A 15 9.75 29.48 -15.49
CA GLY A 15 10.56 28.59 -16.32
C GLY A 15 11.16 27.40 -15.59
N THR A 16 10.84 27.17 -14.33
CA THR A 16 11.26 25.96 -13.59
C THR A 16 10.41 24.75 -13.97
N ILE A 17 11.02 23.56 -13.91
CA ILE A 17 10.36 22.27 -14.15
C ILE A 17 10.09 21.61 -12.80
N LYS A 18 8.81 21.41 -12.49
CA LYS A 18 8.33 20.83 -11.24
C LYS A 18 7.99 19.35 -11.39
N ASP A 19 8.12 18.63 -10.29
CA ASP A 19 7.58 17.27 -10.16
C ASP A 19 6.05 17.29 -10.05
N THR A 20 5.42 16.23 -10.55
CA THR A 20 4.02 15.92 -10.28
C THR A 20 3.89 14.47 -9.83
N SER A 21 2.98 14.21 -8.91
CA SER A 21 2.79 12.87 -8.33
C SER A 21 2.55 11.77 -9.37
N HIS A 22 2.00 12.11 -10.54
CA HIS A 22 1.66 11.13 -11.58
C HIS A 22 2.85 10.73 -12.47
N ILE A 23 3.92 11.52 -12.54
CA ILE A 23 5.08 11.24 -13.40
C ILE A 23 5.64 9.85 -13.06
N PHE A 24 5.82 9.53 -11.79
CA PHE A 24 6.34 8.23 -11.36
C PHE A 24 5.49 7.07 -11.88
N ALA A 25 4.16 7.14 -11.72
CA ALA A 25 3.25 6.09 -12.14
C ALA A 25 3.24 5.88 -13.66
N ILE A 26 3.31 6.98 -14.43
CA ILE A 26 3.34 6.96 -15.89
C ILE A 26 4.65 6.32 -16.36
N VAL A 27 5.79 6.83 -15.89
CA VAL A 27 7.12 6.35 -16.29
C VAL A 27 7.31 4.89 -15.93
N LEU A 28 6.92 4.47 -14.71
CA LEU A 28 6.99 3.06 -14.31
C LEU A 28 6.15 2.18 -15.24
N SER A 29 4.96 2.62 -15.63
CA SER A 29 4.08 1.85 -16.50
C SER A 29 4.65 1.71 -17.91
N LEU A 30 5.25 2.75 -18.48
CA LEU A 30 5.89 2.74 -19.79
C LEU A 30 7.21 1.91 -19.76
N ALA A 31 7.98 2.04 -18.69
CA ALA A 31 9.21 1.25 -18.51
C ALA A 31 8.93 -0.25 -18.42
N LYS A 32 7.88 -0.66 -17.67
CA LYS A 32 7.44 -2.08 -17.60
C LYS A 32 7.02 -2.65 -18.96
N LYS A 33 6.49 -1.83 -19.85
CA LYS A 33 6.15 -2.23 -21.24
C LYS A 33 7.35 -2.22 -22.20
N GLY A 34 8.51 -1.73 -21.75
CA GLY A 34 9.70 -1.56 -22.61
C GLY A 34 9.60 -0.41 -23.61
N GLU A 35 8.58 0.44 -23.49
CA GLU A 35 8.32 1.57 -24.40
C GLU A 35 9.21 2.78 -24.11
N LEU A 36 9.83 2.83 -22.90
CA LEU A 36 10.60 3.96 -22.43
C LEU A 36 11.92 3.49 -21.81
N LYS A 37 13.04 4.10 -22.25
CA LYS A 37 14.39 3.82 -21.72
C LYS A 37 15.12 5.06 -21.23
N LYS A 38 14.81 6.25 -21.76
CA LYS A 38 15.51 7.50 -21.43
C LYS A 38 14.51 8.59 -21.07
N VAL A 39 14.65 9.11 -19.87
CA VAL A 39 13.75 10.11 -19.30
C VAL A 39 14.52 11.37 -18.98
N VAL A 40 13.94 12.53 -19.34
CA VAL A 40 14.46 13.85 -19.01
C VAL A 40 13.45 14.53 -18.09
N THR A 41 13.87 14.95 -16.90
CA THR A 41 12.96 15.48 -15.89
C THR A 41 13.69 16.35 -14.85
N SER A 42 12.96 16.92 -13.89
CA SER A 42 13.54 17.69 -12.78
C SER A 42 14.31 16.77 -11.81
N LEU A 43 15.20 17.36 -11.01
CA LEU A 43 15.95 16.61 -9.97
C LEU A 43 15.01 15.92 -8.97
N GLU A 44 13.90 16.57 -8.62
CA GLU A 44 12.91 16.00 -7.69
C GLU A 44 12.26 14.73 -8.23
N SER A 45 11.82 14.75 -9.49
CA SER A 45 11.31 13.56 -10.18
C SER A 45 12.42 12.52 -10.40
N ALA A 46 13.65 12.95 -10.71
CA ALA A 46 14.78 12.05 -10.96
C ALA A 46 15.11 11.17 -9.74
N LYS A 47 15.05 11.71 -8.53
CA LYS A 47 15.22 10.95 -7.28
C LYS A 47 14.21 9.80 -7.13
N LYS A 48 12.98 10.01 -7.57
CA LYS A 48 11.93 8.99 -7.56
C LYS A 48 12.13 7.97 -8.68
N LEU A 49 12.37 8.47 -9.89
CA LEU A 49 12.51 7.64 -11.10
C LEU A 49 13.79 6.81 -11.13
N GLY A 50 14.86 7.25 -10.47
CA GLY A 50 16.11 6.51 -10.34
C GLY A 50 15.95 5.11 -9.71
N ASN A 51 14.88 4.88 -8.96
CA ASN A 51 14.56 3.56 -8.41
C ASN A 51 13.98 2.57 -9.45
N ILE A 52 13.57 3.06 -10.63
CA ILE A 52 13.03 2.21 -11.69
C ILE A 52 14.21 1.54 -12.45
N PRO A 53 14.23 0.21 -12.57
CA PRO A 53 15.29 -0.49 -13.30
C PRO A 53 15.22 -0.24 -14.82
N ASN A 54 16.37 -0.37 -15.48
CA ASN A 54 16.50 -0.36 -16.94
C ASN A 54 16.07 0.96 -17.62
N ILE A 55 16.07 2.08 -16.90
CA ILE A 55 15.92 3.41 -17.49
C ILE A 55 17.09 4.31 -17.10
N ASP A 56 17.46 5.20 -18.01
CA ASP A 56 18.39 6.29 -17.78
C ASP A 56 17.61 7.57 -17.51
N VAL A 57 17.92 8.25 -16.43
CA VAL A 57 17.24 9.50 -16.04
C VAL A 57 18.20 10.66 -16.18
N TYR A 58 17.81 11.70 -16.88
CA TYR A 58 18.58 12.92 -17.13
C TYR A 58 17.92 14.11 -16.45
N ILE A 59 18.71 14.96 -15.81
CA ILE A 59 18.22 16.08 -15.00
C ILE A 59 18.23 17.37 -15.80
N VAL A 60 17.05 18.03 -15.81
CA VAL A 60 16.89 19.41 -16.29
C VAL A 60 15.92 20.13 -15.35
N ASN A 61 16.36 21.20 -14.71
CA ASN A 61 15.54 21.90 -13.70
C ASN A 61 14.80 23.12 -14.26
N THR A 62 15.18 23.59 -15.44
CA THR A 62 14.55 24.74 -16.10
C THR A 62 14.37 24.46 -17.59
N LEU A 63 13.48 25.24 -18.21
CA LEU A 63 13.27 25.19 -19.67
C LEU A 63 14.58 25.48 -20.43
N ASN A 64 15.40 26.42 -19.94
CA ASN A 64 16.69 26.71 -20.56
C ASN A 64 17.63 25.51 -20.50
N ASN A 65 17.72 24.82 -19.35
CA ASN A 65 18.52 23.59 -19.24
C ASN A 65 18.00 22.49 -20.18
N ALA A 66 16.66 22.40 -20.37
CA ALA A 66 16.10 21.44 -21.32
C ALA A 66 16.49 21.76 -22.77
N ILE A 67 16.53 23.05 -23.15
CA ILE A 67 16.98 23.50 -24.47
C ILE A 67 18.49 23.22 -24.64
N GLU A 68 19.30 23.49 -23.63
CA GLU A 68 20.75 23.16 -23.62
C GLU A 68 20.95 21.65 -23.74
N PHE A 69 20.23 20.85 -22.98
CA PHE A 69 20.26 19.39 -23.09
C PHE A 69 19.96 18.96 -24.53
N ILE A 70 18.93 19.51 -25.17
CA ILE A 70 18.57 19.17 -26.54
C ILE A 70 19.75 19.47 -27.49
N LYS A 71 20.42 20.61 -27.35
CA LYS A 71 21.54 21.05 -28.20
C LYS A 71 22.85 20.35 -27.88
N SER A 72 23.08 19.89 -26.64
CA SER A 72 24.31 19.26 -26.21
C SER A 72 24.60 17.97 -26.98
N LYS A 73 25.86 17.71 -27.26
CA LYS A 73 26.37 16.42 -27.76
C LYS A 73 26.71 15.47 -26.60
N GLU A 74 27.03 16.01 -25.44
CA GLU A 74 27.44 15.30 -24.23
C GLU A 74 26.24 15.18 -23.27
N LYS A 75 25.37 14.21 -23.53
CA LYS A 75 24.15 13.96 -22.71
C LYS A 75 24.48 13.41 -21.32
N ASP A 76 25.61 12.73 -21.19
CA ASP A 76 26.01 12.03 -19.96
C ASP A 76 26.26 13.01 -18.80
N ASN A 77 26.58 14.29 -19.10
CA ASN A 77 26.72 15.35 -18.08
C ASN A 77 25.39 15.65 -17.32
N TYR A 78 24.28 15.21 -17.85
CA TYR A 78 22.94 15.38 -17.25
C TYR A 78 22.43 14.09 -16.62
N LEU A 79 23.18 12.98 -16.68
CA LEU A 79 22.74 11.69 -16.16
C LEU A 79 22.63 11.75 -14.64
N TYR A 80 21.48 11.28 -14.11
CA TYR A 80 21.27 11.14 -12.68
C TYR A 80 22.01 9.92 -12.16
N GLU A 81 22.95 10.14 -11.23
CA GLU A 81 23.60 9.06 -10.51
C GLU A 81 22.62 8.50 -9.47
N LYS A 82 22.29 7.22 -9.60
CA LYS A 82 21.35 6.55 -8.71
C LYS A 82 21.93 6.44 -7.30
N GLU A 83 21.16 6.83 -6.30
CA GLU A 83 21.51 6.56 -4.91
C GLU A 83 21.41 5.05 -4.63
N GLU A 84 22.37 4.49 -3.92
CA GLU A 84 22.32 3.09 -3.51
C GLU A 84 21.18 2.84 -2.53
N ILE A 85 20.47 1.75 -2.74
CA ILE A 85 19.39 1.32 -1.84
C ILE A 85 20.05 0.86 -0.52
N LYS A 86 19.76 1.56 0.57
CA LYS A 86 20.33 1.32 1.92
C LYS A 86 19.60 0.21 2.70
N TYR A 87 19.04 -0.78 2.03
CA TYR A 87 18.34 -1.89 2.66
C TYR A 87 19.15 -3.17 2.61
N GLU A 88 18.90 -4.06 3.56
CA GLU A 88 19.45 -5.40 3.52
C GLU A 88 18.82 -6.20 2.38
N VAL A 89 19.61 -7.05 1.77
CA VAL A 89 19.19 -7.85 0.62
C VAL A 89 19.26 -9.33 0.97
N LEU A 90 18.16 -10.04 0.74
CA LEU A 90 18.07 -11.49 0.80
C LEU A 90 17.94 -12.01 -0.63
N ASN A 91 18.90 -12.81 -1.10
CA ASN A 91 18.85 -13.46 -2.40
C ASN A 91 18.22 -14.84 -2.24
N LEU A 92 17.07 -15.08 -2.85
CA LEU A 92 16.37 -16.36 -2.85
C LEU A 92 16.11 -16.78 -4.30
N LYS A 93 16.71 -17.89 -4.73
CA LYS A 93 16.69 -18.32 -6.12
C LYS A 93 17.22 -17.18 -7.02
N ASP A 94 16.45 -16.74 -8.00
CA ASP A 94 16.82 -15.70 -8.95
C ASP A 94 16.23 -14.31 -8.59
N GLU A 95 15.64 -14.16 -7.38
CA GLU A 95 15.00 -12.93 -6.94
C GLU A 95 15.71 -12.30 -5.74
N GLN A 96 15.70 -10.97 -5.71
CA GLN A 96 16.19 -10.16 -4.59
C GLN A 96 15.02 -9.63 -3.78
N TYR A 97 15.11 -9.81 -2.47
CA TYR A 97 14.16 -9.33 -1.49
C TYR A 97 14.84 -8.34 -0.56
N PHE A 98 14.14 -7.27 -0.23
CA PHE A 98 14.65 -6.15 0.58
C PHE A 98 13.96 -6.12 1.93
N TYR A 99 14.71 -5.82 3.00
CA TYR A 99 14.18 -5.68 4.34
C TYR A 99 15.02 -4.73 5.20
N ASN A 100 14.45 -4.26 6.31
CA ASN A 100 15.17 -3.46 7.30
C ASN A 100 15.72 -4.35 8.41
N LYS A 101 16.94 -4.06 8.90
CA LYS A 101 17.52 -4.72 10.08
C LYS A 101 16.73 -4.44 11.35
N LYS A 102 16.13 -3.27 11.46
CA LYS A 102 15.39 -2.81 12.63
C LYS A 102 14.10 -2.16 12.18
N TYR A 103 13.06 -2.41 12.95
CA TYR A 103 11.76 -1.78 12.82
C TYR A 103 11.46 -1.02 14.12
N ASP A 104 10.66 0.04 14.04
CA ASP A 104 10.25 0.84 15.19
C ASP A 104 9.35 0.07 16.16
N GLU A 105 8.61 -0.91 15.64
CA GLU A 105 7.72 -1.79 16.40
C GLU A 105 8.07 -3.27 16.15
N ASP A 106 7.99 -4.10 17.19
CA ASP A 106 8.30 -5.52 17.13
C ASP A 106 7.26 -6.33 17.93
N PHE A 107 7.08 -7.61 17.60
CA PHE A 107 6.25 -8.54 18.39
C PHE A 107 6.80 -8.79 19.81
N LYS A 108 8.09 -8.58 20.05
CA LYS A 108 8.68 -8.61 21.40
C LYS A 108 8.08 -7.58 22.36
N ASP A 109 7.54 -6.47 21.81
CA ASP A 109 6.89 -5.42 22.60
C ASP A 109 5.50 -5.86 23.12
N VAL A 110 4.95 -6.95 22.58
CA VAL A 110 3.67 -7.54 22.99
C VAL A 110 3.94 -8.49 24.15
N ILE A 111 3.61 -8.05 25.36
CA ILE A 111 3.76 -8.87 26.57
C ILE A 111 2.60 -9.86 26.65
N GLY A 112 2.92 -11.14 26.84
CA GLY A 112 1.92 -12.23 26.84
C GLY A 112 1.31 -12.44 25.43
N GLN A 113 0.04 -12.87 25.38
CA GLN A 113 -0.72 -13.14 24.15
C GLN A 113 -0.06 -14.16 23.21
N ASP A 114 0.58 -15.19 23.76
CA ASP A 114 1.41 -16.13 23.00
C ASP A 114 0.62 -16.87 21.91
N MET A 115 -0.62 -17.25 22.19
CA MET A 115 -1.51 -17.86 21.20
C MET A 115 -1.79 -16.91 20.01
N ALA A 116 -2.07 -15.64 20.29
CA ALA A 116 -2.34 -14.65 19.24
C ALA A 116 -1.08 -14.31 18.44
N LYS A 117 0.10 -14.25 19.11
CA LYS A 117 1.40 -14.10 18.42
C LYS A 117 1.71 -15.29 17.52
N TYR A 118 1.46 -16.51 18.01
CA TYR A 118 1.66 -17.72 17.21
C TYR A 118 0.72 -17.79 16.00
N ALA A 119 -0.57 -17.47 16.20
CA ALA A 119 -1.53 -17.37 15.12
C ALA A 119 -1.15 -16.29 14.08
N ALA A 120 -0.64 -15.13 14.54
CA ALA A 120 -0.12 -14.10 13.66
C ALA A 120 1.10 -14.56 12.84
N LEU A 121 1.99 -15.36 13.43
CA LEU A 121 3.13 -15.95 12.72
C LEU A 121 2.67 -16.92 11.63
N ILE A 122 1.70 -17.80 11.92
CA ILE A 122 1.11 -18.71 10.94
C ILE A 122 0.45 -17.91 9.81
N CYS A 123 -0.31 -16.87 10.16
CA CYS A 123 -0.95 -15.97 9.21
C CYS A 123 0.09 -15.32 8.26
N ALA A 124 1.18 -14.79 8.83
CA ALA A 124 2.24 -14.16 8.04
C ALA A 124 2.97 -15.15 7.13
N ALA A 125 3.27 -16.36 7.64
CA ALA A 125 4.00 -17.39 6.90
C ALA A 125 3.16 -18.00 5.76
N GLY A 126 1.85 -18.18 6.00
CA GLY A 126 0.93 -18.82 5.06
C GLY A 126 0.09 -17.85 4.22
N ASN A 127 0.27 -16.54 4.42
CA ASN A 127 -0.56 -15.50 3.79
C ASN A 127 -2.07 -15.72 4.03
N HIS A 128 -2.43 -16.08 5.28
CA HIS A 128 -3.81 -16.37 5.68
C HIS A 128 -4.51 -15.13 6.22
N ASN A 129 -5.82 -15.06 6.02
CA ASN A 129 -6.66 -14.07 6.70
C ASN A 129 -6.74 -14.38 8.20
N PHE A 130 -6.92 -13.36 9.03
CA PHE A 130 -6.81 -13.45 10.48
C PHE A 130 -7.91 -12.67 11.20
N LEU A 131 -8.76 -13.38 11.95
CA LEU A 131 -9.77 -12.78 12.83
C LEU A 131 -9.37 -12.93 14.28
N MET A 132 -9.37 -11.83 15.02
CA MET A 132 -9.15 -11.77 16.47
C MET A 132 -10.43 -11.44 17.22
N GLU A 133 -10.91 -12.34 18.07
CA GLU A 133 -12.00 -12.09 19.00
C GLU A 133 -11.44 -11.96 20.42
N GLY A 134 -11.76 -10.89 21.13
CA GLY A 134 -11.30 -10.68 22.50
C GLY A 134 -11.85 -9.42 23.14
N SER A 135 -11.73 -9.32 24.46
CA SER A 135 -12.19 -8.17 25.23
C SER A 135 -11.50 -6.85 24.81
N PRO A 136 -12.13 -5.69 25.00
CA PRO A 136 -11.48 -4.42 24.79
C PRO A 136 -10.16 -4.30 25.57
N GLY A 137 -9.14 -3.70 24.95
CA GLY A 137 -7.83 -3.51 25.58
C GLY A 137 -6.93 -4.75 25.67
N CYS A 138 -7.31 -5.91 25.10
CA CYS A 138 -6.46 -7.11 25.14
C CYS A 138 -5.34 -7.13 24.06
N GLY A 139 -5.11 -6.04 23.34
CA GLY A 139 -3.96 -5.92 22.43
C GLY A 139 -4.21 -6.31 20.96
N LYS A 140 -5.46 -6.54 20.54
CA LYS A 140 -5.81 -6.94 19.15
C LYS A 140 -5.20 -6.01 18.09
N SER A 141 -5.44 -4.72 18.21
CA SER A 141 -4.94 -3.70 17.26
C SER A 141 -3.42 -3.56 17.30
N MET A 142 -2.80 -3.83 18.47
CA MET A 142 -1.34 -3.86 18.64
C MET A 142 -0.71 -5.02 17.85
N ILE A 143 -1.31 -6.21 17.90
CA ILE A 143 -0.88 -7.38 17.14
C ILE A 143 -1.08 -7.14 15.65
N ALA A 144 -2.26 -6.63 15.24
CA ALA A 144 -2.54 -6.34 13.84
C ALA A 144 -1.52 -5.40 13.21
N LYS A 145 -1.17 -4.30 13.89
CA LYS A 145 -0.17 -3.34 13.42
C LYS A 145 1.21 -3.98 13.20
N ARG A 146 1.63 -4.87 14.09
CA ARG A 146 2.95 -5.49 14.03
C ARG A 146 3.07 -6.57 12.98
N LEU A 147 1.93 -7.06 12.46
CA LEU A 147 1.92 -8.09 11.43
C LEU A 147 2.71 -7.67 10.18
N GLN A 148 2.63 -6.39 9.78
CA GLN A 148 3.37 -5.88 8.61
C GLN A 148 4.89 -6.08 8.70
N TYR A 149 5.45 -6.16 9.91
CA TYR A 149 6.89 -6.28 10.14
C TYR A 149 7.39 -7.73 10.16
N ILE A 150 6.49 -8.70 10.26
CA ILE A 150 6.83 -10.14 10.21
C ILE A 150 6.42 -10.80 8.88
N LEU A 151 5.80 -10.05 7.97
CA LEU A 151 5.53 -10.54 6.63
C LEU A 151 6.83 -10.76 5.85
N THR A 152 6.75 -11.58 4.81
CA THR A 152 7.89 -11.84 3.92
C THR A 152 8.46 -10.53 3.37
N PRO A 153 9.80 -10.40 3.24
CA PRO A 153 10.44 -9.26 2.60
C PRO A 153 9.85 -8.95 1.22
N MET A 154 9.94 -7.70 0.78
CA MET A 154 9.41 -7.26 -0.51
C MET A 154 10.48 -7.38 -1.60
N ASN A 155 10.10 -7.84 -2.79
CA ASN A 155 10.93 -7.69 -3.96
C ASN A 155 10.80 -6.27 -4.57
N LEU A 156 11.69 -5.93 -5.50
CA LEU A 156 11.70 -4.60 -6.12
C LEU A 156 10.37 -4.29 -6.84
N GLY A 157 9.77 -5.29 -7.47
CA GLY A 157 8.48 -5.14 -8.17
C GLY A 157 7.34 -4.73 -7.23
N GLU A 158 7.29 -5.34 -6.04
CA GLU A 158 6.30 -5.02 -4.99
C GLU A 158 6.53 -3.61 -4.41
N ILE A 159 7.80 -3.22 -4.17
CA ILE A 159 8.16 -1.87 -3.69
C ILE A 159 7.72 -0.80 -4.70
N LEU A 160 8.02 -1.00 -5.98
CA LEU A 160 7.64 -0.08 -7.05
C LEU A 160 6.13 0.00 -7.24
N GLU A 161 5.40 -1.11 -7.09
CA GLU A 161 3.93 -1.11 -7.18
C GLU A 161 3.30 -0.35 -5.99
N LYS A 162 3.82 -0.54 -4.76
CA LYS A 162 3.42 0.26 -3.59
C LYS A 162 3.63 1.75 -3.85
N ALA A 163 4.82 2.14 -4.31
CA ALA A 163 5.15 3.53 -4.63
C ALA A 163 4.23 4.10 -5.73
N LYS A 164 3.90 3.31 -6.75
CA LYS A 164 2.96 3.71 -7.81
C LYS A 164 1.56 3.98 -7.27
N LEU A 165 1.04 3.13 -6.39
CA LEU A 165 -0.28 3.32 -5.77
C LEU A 165 -0.30 4.59 -4.91
N GLN A 166 0.78 4.88 -4.17
CA GLN A 166 0.93 6.13 -3.41
C GLN A 166 0.95 7.36 -4.33
N ALA A 167 1.70 7.31 -5.43
CA ALA A 167 1.74 8.38 -6.42
C ALA A 167 0.36 8.65 -7.05
N LEU A 168 -0.42 7.60 -7.34
CA LEU A 168 -1.78 7.70 -7.84
C LEU A 168 -2.78 8.24 -6.81
N ASP A 169 -2.47 8.14 -5.51
CA ASP A 169 -3.24 8.73 -4.40
C ASP A 169 -2.72 10.12 -3.99
N PHE A 170 -1.88 10.75 -4.81
CA PHE A 170 -1.27 12.06 -4.56
C PHE A 170 -0.44 12.14 -3.26
N LYS A 171 0.11 11.01 -2.83
CA LYS A 171 1.01 10.94 -1.67
C LYS A 171 2.46 10.89 -2.10
N ASP A 172 3.34 11.28 -1.19
CA ASP A 172 4.76 11.07 -1.39
C ASP A 172 5.06 9.56 -1.49
N VAL A 173 5.90 9.22 -2.45
CA VAL A 173 6.28 7.83 -2.70
C VAL A 173 7.29 7.36 -1.64
N ASP A 174 7.02 6.20 -1.08
CA ASP A 174 7.88 5.52 -0.11
C ASP A 174 8.45 4.23 -0.72
N PHE A 175 9.76 4.20 -0.89
CA PHE A 175 10.50 3.04 -1.40
C PHE A 175 10.98 2.11 -0.29
N SER A 176 10.56 2.31 0.95
CA SER A 176 10.91 1.39 2.05
C SER A 176 10.37 -0.02 1.79
N PRO A 177 11.09 -1.07 2.19
CA PRO A 177 10.63 -2.45 2.05
C PRO A 177 9.67 -2.87 3.17
N ILE A 178 8.86 -1.92 3.65
CA ILE A 178 7.81 -2.17 4.63
C ILE A 178 6.49 -2.30 3.91
N ARG A 179 5.78 -3.41 4.15
CA ARG A 179 4.48 -3.68 3.55
C ARG A 179 3.44 -2.68 4.05
N ALA A 180 2.51 -2.32 3.19
CA ALA A 180 1.45 -1.37 3.54
C ALA A 180 0.57 -1.93 4.67
N PHE A 181 0.24 -1.08 5.65
CA PHE A 181 -0.79 -1.35 6.67
C PHE A 181 -1.89 -0.31 6.53
N ARG A 182 -3.10 -0.78 6.19
CA ARG A 182 -4.27 0.09 5.99
C ARG A 182 -5.34 -0.26 7.01
N ASN A 183 -5.81 0.75 7.74
CA ASN A 183 -6.82 0.60 8.79
C ASN A 183 -7.91 1.65 8.61
N PRO A 184 -8.90 1.43 7.70
CA PRO A 184 -10.02 2.32 7.57
C PRO A 184 -10.90 2.28 8.82
N HIS A 185 -11.43 3.44 9.20
CA HIS A 185 -12.38 3.52 10.30
C HIS A 185 -13.75 2.94 9.86
N HIS A 186 -14.50 2.34 10.76
CA HIS A 186 -15.83 1.75 10.45
C HIS A 186 -16.85 2.77 9.90
N SER A 187 -16.67 4.08 10.18
CA SER A 187 -17.49 5.16 9.61
C SER A 187 -17.04 5.61 8.20
N SER A 188 -15.99 5.01 7.64
CA SER A 188 -15.51 5.35 6.30
C SER A 188 -16.57 5.04 5.24
N THR A 189 -16.62 5.87 4.20
CA THR A 189 -17.56 5.64 3.10
C THR A 189 -17.10 4.47 2.21
N LYS A 190 -18.03 3.82 1.51
CA LYS A 190 -17.72 2.77 0.55
C LYS A 190 -16.71 3.24 -0.51
N SER A 191 -16.80 4.48 -0.99
CA SER A 191 -15.86 5.06 -1.95
C SER A 191 -14.47 5.31 -1.36
N SER A 192 -14.34 5.61 -0.08
CA SER A 192 -13.03 5.72 0.59
C SER A 192 -12.35 4.35 0.71
N ILE A 193 -13.12 3.29 0.99
CA ILE A 193 -12.56 1.94 1.19
C ILE A 193 -12.22 1.29 -0.16
N PHE A 194 -13.11 1.35 -1.14
CA PHE A 194 -12.94 0.65 -2.43
C PHE A 194 -12.43 1.53 -3.57
N GLY A 195 -12.43 2.85 -3.37
CA GLY A 195 -12.13 3.79 -4.44
C GLY A 195 -13.36 4.11 -5.30
N GLY A 196 -13.18 4.99 -6.26
CA GLY A 196 -14.24 5.45 -7.15
C GLY A 196 -14.72 6.86 -6.83
N GLY A 197 -15.74 7.33 -7.52
CA GLY A 197 -16.31 8.67 -7.35
C GLY A 197 -16.17 9.53 -8.60
N SER A 198 -16.37 10.85 -8.44
CA SER A 198 -16.33 11.87 -9.49
C SER A 198 -14.90 12.12 -10.04
N SER A 199 -14.68 13.21 -10.76
CA SER A 199 -13.43 13.56 -11.47
C SER A 199 -12.13 13.46 -10.65
N ASN A 200 -12.20 13.60 -9.31
CA ASN A 200 -11.05 13.49 -8.39
C ASN A 200 -11.09 12.18 -7.57
N ALA A 201 -11.44 11.06 -8.20
CA ALA A 201 -11.53 9.79 -7.53
C ALA A 201 -10.17 9.38 -6.93
N LYS A 202 -10.11 9.28 -5.60
CA LYS A 202 -8.95 8.79 -4.86
C LYS A 202 -8.85 7.26 -4.95
N MET A 203 -7.66 6.76 -4.68
CA MET A 203 -7.45 5.33 -4.48
C MET A 203 -8.17 4.88 -3.21
N GLY A 204 -8.79 3.69 -3.27
CA GLY A 204 -9.40 3.10 -2.08
C GLY A 204 -8.39 2.40 -1.19
N GLU A 205 -8.71 2.26 0.11
CA GLU A 205 -7.88 1.57 1.10
C GLU A 205 -7.57 0.12 0.69
N VAL A 206 -8.52 -0.54 0.02
CA VAL A 206 -8.37 -1.91 -0.52
C VAL A 206 -7.24 -1.97 -1.55
N ALA A 207 -7.22 -1.06 -2.52
CA ALA A 207 -6.15 -1.02 -3.51
C ALA A 207 -4.80 -0.61 -2.90
N LEU A 208 -4.81 0.34 -1.95
CA LEU A 208 -3.61 0.80 -1.24
C LEU A 208 -3.02 -0.26 -0.28
N SER A 209 -3.79 -1.29 0.08
CA SER A 209 -3.31 -2.42 0.90
C SER A 209 -2.63 -3.53 0.08
N ASN A 210 -2.55 -3.40 -1.24
CA ASN A 210 -1.96 -4.43 -2.10
C ASN A 210 -0.56 -4.83 -1.63
N ASN A 211 -0.29 -6.14 -1.58
CA ASN A 211 0.92 -6.76 -1.03
C ASN A 211 1.20 -6.44 0.44
N GLY A 212 0.18 -6.06 1.21
CA GLY A 212 0.28 -5.66 2.61
C GLY A 212 -0.84 -6.21 3.47
N VAL A 213 -1.28 -5.41 4.44
CA VAL A 213 -2.32 -5.73 5.41
C VAL A 213 -3.48 -4.75 5.30
N LEU A 214 -4.69 -5.27 5.17
CA LEU A 214 -5.94 -4.52 5.35
C LEU A 214 -6.55 -4.92 6.69
N PHE A 215 -6.58 -3.99 7.64
CA PHE A 215 -7.07 -4.24 9.00
C PHE A 215 -8.40 -3.55 9.25
N PHE A 216 -9.42 -4.33 9.60
CA PHE A 216 -10.72 -3.82 10.05
C PHE A 216 -10.86 -4.00 11.55
N ASP A 217 -10.72 -2.91 12.30
CA ASP A 217 -11.02 -2.93 13.74
C ASP A 217 -12.52 -2.81 13.96
N GLU A 218 -13.04 -3.42 15.02
CA GLU A 218 -14.46 -3.44 15.32
C GLU A 218 -15.34 -3.92 14.13
N LEU A 219 -14.95 -5.03 13.52
CA LEU A 219 -15.55 -5.57 12.28
C LEU A 219 -17.08 -5.53 12.24
N PRO A 220 -17.85 -5.92 13.29
CA PRO A 220 -19.32 -5.87 13.26
C PRO A 220 -19.94 -4.46 13.22
N HIS A 221 -19.12 -3.41 13.34
CA HIS A 221 -19.59 -2.02 13.24
C HIS A 221 -19.55 -1.49 11.80
N PHE A 222 -18.88 -2.19 10.90
CA PHE A 222 -18.91 -1.82 9.47
C PHE A 222 -20.29 -2.07 8.87
N PRO A 223 -20.76 -1.19 7.98
CA PRO A 223 -21.99 -1.41 7.22
C PRO A 223 -21.95 -2.70 6.38
N SER A 224 -23.05 -3.47 6.33
CA SER A 224 -23.13 -4.74 5.59
C SER A 224 -22.72 -4.60 4.11
N ASN A 225 -23.10 -3.49 3.47
CA ASN A 225 -22.74 -3.24 2.07
C ASN A 225 -21.24 -3.02 1.83
N ILE A 226 -20.47 -2.72 2.86
CA ILE A 226 -18.99 -2.67 2.83
C ILE A 226 -18.44 -4.08 3.00
N LEU A 227 -18.94 -4.85 3.96
CA LEU A 227 -18.51 -6.23 4.18
C LEU A 227 -18.78 -7.10 2.95
N GLU A 228 -19.97 -7.02 2.36
CA GLU A 228 -20.30 -7.72 1.12
C GLU A 228 -19.41 -7.34 -0.05
N ALA A 229 -19.06 -6.05 -0.17
CA ALA A 229 -18.16 -5.60 -1.25
C ALA A 229 -16.71 -6.06 -1.09
N LEU A 230 -16.30 -6.51 0.11
CA LEU A 230 -14.96 -7.09 0.33
C LEU A 230 -14.84 -8.51 -0.25
N ARG A 231 -15.93 -9.20 -0.55
CA ARG A 231 -15.89 -10.57 -1.09
C ARG A 231 -15.07 -10.65 -2.38
N GLU A 232 -15.38 -9.78 -3.35
CA GLU A 232 -14.69 -9.77 -4.63
C GLU A 232 -13.17 -9.62 -4.48
N PRO A 233 -12.61 -8.60 -3.77
CA PRO A 233 -11.17 -8.49 -3.58
C PRO A 233 -10.56 -9.61 -2.74
N LEU A 234 -11.29 -10.26 -1.86
CA LEU A 234 -10.80 -11.39 -1.06
C LEU A 234 -10.77 -12.71 -1.85
N GLU A 235 -11.75 -12.95 -2.72
CA GLU A 235 -11.85 -14.17 -3.53
C GLU A 235 -10.98 -14.07 -4.79
N ASP A 236 -11.08 -12.94 -5.54
CA ASP A 236 -10.47 -12.78 -6.85
C ASP A 236 -9.09 -12.09 -6.81
N ASN A 237 -8.68 -11.54 -5.66
CA ASN A 237 -7.49 -10.70 -5.51
C ASN A 237 -7.44 -9.53 -6.50
N LYS A 238 -8.59 -9.00 -6.86
CA LYS A 238 -8.76 -7.89 -7.81
C LYS A 238 -9.94 -7.02 -7.41
N ILE A 239 -9.88 -5.76 -7.80
CA ILE A 239 -10.99 -4.82 -7.68
C ILE A 239 -11.13 -3.97 -8.94
N LEU A 240 -12.34 -3.85 -9.45
CA LEU A 240 -12.66 -2.98 -10.57
C LEU A 240 -13.14 -1.62 -10.06
N ILE A 241 -12.30 -0.59 -10.22
CA ILE A 241 -12.67 0.78 -9.87
C ILE A 241 -13.23 1.47 -11.10
N SER A 242 -14.53 1.79 -11.05
CA SER A 242 -15.20 2.55 -12.09
C SER A 242 -15.07 4.05 -11.82
N ARG A 243 -14.55 4.78 -12.80
CA ARG A 243 -14.51 6.25 -12.86
C ARG A 243 -15.40 6.74 -13.99
N VAL A 244 -15.74 8.01 -14.02
CA VAL A 244 -16.63 8.61 -15.04
C VAL A 244 -16.23 8.22 -16.46
N ASN A 245 -14.93 8.19 -16.77
CA ASN A 245 -14.43 7.94 -18.13
C ASN A 245 -13.54 6.68 -18.24
N SER A 246 -13.40 5.88 -17.19
CA SER A 246 -12.51 4.71 -17.23
C SER A 246 -12.89 3.66 -16.19
N LYS A 247 -12.62 2.39 -16.54
CA LYS A 247 -12.65 1.28 -15.61
C LYS A 247 -11.23 0.75 -15.47
N ILE A 248 -10.71 0.72 -14.27
CA ILE A 248 -9.33 0.28 -13.99
C ILE A 248 -9.39 -0.89 -13.03
N LEU A 249 -8.76 -1.99 -13.41
CA LEU A 249 -8.60 -3.17 -12.59
C LEU A 249 -7.31 -3.02 -11.78
N TYR A 250 -7.41 -3.16 -10.44
CA TYR A 250 -6.26 -3.17 -9.54
C TYR A 250 -6.13 -4.55 -8.90
N GLU A 251 -4.89 -5.00 -8.74
CA GLU A 251 -4.60 -6.17 -7.91
C GLU A 251 -4.78 -5.81 -6.43
N THR A 252 -5.29 -6.77 -5.65
CA THR A 252 -5.61 -6.61 -4.23
C THR A 252 -5.14 -7.82 -3.43
N LYS A 253 -3.87 -8.19 -3.61
CA LYS A 253 -3.21 -9.27 -2.88
C LYS A 253 -2.83 -8.78 -1.49
N PHE A 254 -3.73 -8.81 -0.54
CA PHE A 254 -3.48 -8.40 0.84
C PHE A 254 -3.89 -9.49 1.81
N ILE A 255 -3.33 -9.46 3.02
CA ILE A 255 -3.84 -10.22 4.14
C ILE A 255 -4.96 -9.41 4.79
N PHE A 256 -6.16 -9.98 4.85
CA PHE A 256 -7.26 -9.38 5.58
C PHE A 256 -7.15 -9.76 7.07
N VAL A 257 -6.96 -8.75 7.89
CA VAL A 257 -6.93 -8.88 9.35
C VAL A 257 -8.14 -8.16 9.91
N SER A 258 -8.81 -8.78 10.86
CA SER A 258 -9.94 -8.14 11.51
C SER A 258 -9.95 -8.40 13.01
N ALA A 259 -10.55 -7.48 13.75
CA ALA A 259 -10.74 -7.60 15.18
C ALA A 259 -12.19 -7.33 15.54
N MET A 260 -12.68 -8.06 16.53
CA MET A 260 -14.01 -7.87 17.10
C MET A 260 -14.04 -8.11 18.59
N ASN A 261 -15.05 -7.58 19.25
CA ASN A 261 -15.36 -7.91 20.63
C ASN A 261 -16.27 -9.15 20.68
N PRO A 262 -16.28 -9.92 21.79
CA PRO A 262 -17.07 -11.14 21.88
C PRO A 262 -18.58 -10.88 22.00
N CYS A 263 -18.96 -9.66 22.35
CA CYS A 263 -20.34 -9.21 22.49
C CYS A 263 -20.41 -7.67 22.46
N PRO A 264 -21.59 -7.05 22.39
CA PRO A 264 -21.72 -5.59 22.39
C PRO A 264 -21.04 -4.88 23.56
N CYS A 265 -21.11 -5.43 24.78
CA CYS A 265 -20.43 -4.84 25.93
C CYS A 265 -18.94 -5.21 26.05
N GLY A 266 -18.45 -6.17 25.25
CA GLY A 266 -17.06 -6.60 25.22
C GLY A 266 -16.64 -7.57 26.34
N ASN A 267 -17.50 -7.86 27.32
CA ASN A 267 -17.12 -8.54 28.57
C ASN A 267 -17.39 -10.07 28.57
N LYS A 268 -17.94 -10.67 27.52
CA LYS A 268 -18.34 -12.09 27.52
C LYS A 268 -17.16 -13.04 27.81
N LEU A 269 -15.94 -12.66 27.41
CA LEU A 269 -14.72 -13.42 27.67
C LEU A 269 -13.84 -12.80 28.77
N SER A 270 -14.37 -11.82 29.53
CA SER A 270 -13.62 -11.17 30.60
C SER A 270 -13.72 -11.96 31.90
N SER A 271 -12.57 -12.21 32.54
CA SER A 271 -12.52 -12.73 33.91
C SER A 271 -12.76 -11.65 34.99
N MET A 272 -12.66 -10.37 34.61
CA MET A 272 -12.71 -9.24 35.56
C MET A 272 -14.06 -8.50 35.57
N LYS A 273 -14.85 -8.61 34.52
CA LYS A 273 -16.13 -7.91 34.37
C LYS A 273 -17.19 -8.84 33.87
N GLU A 274 -18.36 -8.80 34.51
CA GLU A 274 -19.51 -9.61 34.11
C GLU A 274 -20.13 -9.08 32.79
N CYS A 275 -20.52 -10.02 31.94
CA CYS A 275 -21.23 -9.70 30.69
C CYS A 275 -22.70 -9.37 31.02
N ARG A 276 -23.20 -8.25 30.52
CA ARG A 276 -24.59 -7.80 30.69
C ARG A 276 -25.47 -8.04 29.45
N CYS A 277 -24.92 -8.65 28.39
CA CYS A 277 -25.64 -8.90 27.17
C CYS A 277 -26.47 -10.18 27.28
N SER A 278 -27.71 -10.13 26.81
CA SER A 278 -28.53 -11.32 26.58
C SER A 278 -27.95 -12.15 25.41
N ASP A 279 -28.25 -13.44 25.36
CA ASP A 279 -27.83 -14.30 24.25
C ASP A 279 -28.35 -13.81 22.91
N PHE A 280 -29.55 -13.24 22.87
CA PHE A 280 -30.11 -12.63 21.68
C PHE A 280 -29.29 -11.42 21.18
N GLU A 281 -28.85 -10.55 22.08
CA GLU A 281 -27.99 -9.41 21.71
C GLU A 281 -26.64 -9.88 21.18
N VAL A 282 -26.05 -10.90 21.80
CA VAL A 282 -24.78 -11.51 21.34
C VAL A 282 -24.96 -12.11 19.95
N GLN A 283 -26.02 -12.87 19.73
CA GLN A 283 -26.32 -13.47 18.43
C GLN A 283 -26.56 -12.39 17.35
N ARG A 284 -27.38 -11.37 17.66
CA ARG A 284 -27.61 -10.25 16.76
C ARG A 284 -26.33 -9.49 16.41
N TYR A 285 -25.43 -9.36 17.36
CA TYR A 285 -24.13 -8.71 17.12
C TYR A 285 -23.25 -9.55 16.20
N LYS A 286 -23.16 -10.86 16.42
CA LYS A 286 -22.39 -11.78 15.58
C LYS A 286 -23.00 -11.95 14.18
N ASN A 287 -24.32 -11.96 14.08
CA ASN A 287 -25.03 -12.08 12.80
C ASN A 287 -24.90 -10.83 11.89
N ARG A 288 -24.25 -9.75 12.36
CA ARG A 288 -23.85 -8.64 11.47
C ARG A 288 -22.76 -9.04 10.51
N LEU A 289 -21.97 -10.06 10.87
CA LEU A 289 -21.02 -10.69 9.96
C LEU A 289 -21.86 -11.64 9.08
N SER A 290 -21.88 -11.38 7.78
CA SER A 290 -22.52 -12.32 6.83
C SER A 290 -21.69 -13.62 6.74
N GLU A 291 -22.32 -14.72 6.32
CA GLU A 291 -21.70 -16.05 6.23
C GLU A 291 -20.32 -16.17 5.57
N PRO A 292 -19.83 -15.21 4.74
CA PRO A 292 -18.50 -15.29 4.17
C PRO A 292 -17.33 -14.88 5.07
N PHE A 293 -17.58 -14.43 6.31
CA PHE A 293 -16.53 -14.01 7.26
C PHE A 293 -16.43 -14.94 8.46
#